data_fda23cb174b355f79a19357e2fba4637
#
_entry.id   fda23cb174b355f79a19357e2fba4637
#
_cell.length_a   1.000
_cell.length_b   1.000
_cell.length_c   1.000
_cell.angle_alpha   90.00
_cell.angle_beta   90.00
_cell.angle_gamma   90.00
#
_symmetry.space_group_name_H-M   'P 1'
#
loop_
_entity.id
_entity.type
_entity.pdbx_description
1 polymer ?
#
loop_
_entity_poly.entity_id
_entity_poly.type
_entity_poly.pdbx_seq_one_letter_code
_entity_poly.pdbx_strand_id
1 'polypeptide(L)'
;MDNTLKYNKPWILQRADPYVYKHTDGAYYFTASVPEYDRIVLRKSDTLAGLETADETEIWHKHESGPQSIHIWAPELHYLFGKWYIYYAGGDKDDIWAIRPYVLECQGDDPVNDNWIEKGKMQRADGDEFSFEAFSLDATVFEVNNVWYYIWAEKVGVGKQISNLYIARMKNGYTLDTVQVLLTTPDYDWERYGFWVNEGPAVLKRNGKVFVTFSASDTGIHYCVGLLTADESSDLLDPRSWEKDRYPVLCSDEAAGVYGPGHNSFTVDENGDDIMVYLSLIHISEPTRHAQIS
;
A
#
# COMPACT_ATOMS: atom_id res chain seq x y z
N MET A 1 -28.86 16.18 -11.94
CA MET A 1 -27.81 16.06 -10.92
C MET A 1 -26.52 16.26 -11.65
N ASP A 2 -25.78 17.29 -11.29
CA ASP A 2 -24.52 17.62 -11.93
C ASP A 2 -23.49 16.57 -11.52
N ASN A 3 -23.17 15.66 -12.41
CA ASN A 3 -22.33 14.47 -12.15
C ASN A 3 -20.85 14.79 -12.45
N THR A 4 -20.44 16.05 -12.23
CA THR A 4 -19.04 16.42 -12.31
C THR A 4 -18.34 15.82 -11.10
N LEU A 5 -17.50 14.82 -11.35
CA LEU A 5 -16.60 14.27 -10.33
C LEU A 5 -15.80 15.43 -9.71
N LYS A 6 -15.85 15.56 -8.40
CA LYS A 6 -15.16 16.63 -7.63
C LYS A 6 -13.63 16.59 -7.86
N TYR A 7 -13.10 15.40 -8.14
CA TYR A 7 -11.69 15.14 -8.40
C TYR A 7 -11.55 14.43 -9.76
N ASN A 8 -11.47 15.18 -10.85
CA ASN A 8 -11.43 14.67 -12.23
C ASN A 8 -10.10 14.96 -12.95
N LYS A 9 -9.08 15.37 -12.22
CA LYS A 9 -7.75 15.70 -12.74
C LYS A 9 -6.69 15.03 -11.89
N PRO A 10 -5.51 14.74 -12.48
CA PRO A 10 -4.34 14.36 -11.68
C PRO A 10 -4.11 15.38 -10.56
N TRP A 11 -3.97 14.89 -9.36
CA TRP A 11 -3.93 15.73 -8.16
C TRP A 11 -2.49 16.07 -7.76
N ILE A 12 -1.69 15.04 -7.42
CA ILE A 12 -0.29 15.20 -7.07
C ILE A 12 0.54 14.46 -8.11
N LEU A 13 1.37 15.21 -8.86
CA LEU A 13 2.14 14.64 -9.96
C LEU A 13 3.44 14.00 -9.48
N GLN A 14 3.94 13.02 -10.26
CA GLN A 14 5.20 12.32 -10.04
C GLN A 14 5.31 11.69 -8.64
N ARG A 15 4.22 11.09 -8.19
CA ARG A 15 4.15 10.29 -6.96
C ARG A 15 3.49 8.96 -7.30
N ALA A 16 4.21 7.85 -7.07
CA ALA A 16 3.64 6.51 -7.14
C ALA A 16 3.13 6.09 -5.76
N ASP A 17 2.28 5.08 -5.72
CA ASP A 17 1.82 4.43 -4.48
C ASP A 17 1.24 5.45 -3.47
N PRO A 18 0.24 6.26 -3.87
CA PRO A 18 -0.25 7.37 -3.07
C PRO A 18 -1.01 6.88 -1.83
N TYR A 19 -0.63 7.36 -0.66
CA TYR A 19 -1.31 7.06 0.59
C TYR A 19 -1.78 8.33 1.30
N VAL A 20 -3.07 8.37 1.65
CA VAL A 20 -3.67 9.49 2.40
C VAL A 20 -4.26 8.97 3.70
N TYR A 21 -3.77 9.52 4.81
CA TYR A 21 -4.30 9.24 6.14
C TYR A 21 -5.02 10.45 6.70
N LYS A 22 -6.28 10.29 7.12
CA LYS A 22 -7.02 11.29 7.89
C LYS A 22 -6.98 10.93 9.37
N HIS A 23 -6.38 11.79 10.17
CA HIS A 23 -6.29 11.56 11.61
C HIS A 23 -7.53 12.03 12.36
N THR A 24 -7.69 11.59 13.60
CA THR A 24 -8.87 11.90 14.45
C THR A 24 -8.99 13.37 14.82
N ASP A 25 -7.89 14.14 14.74
CA ASP A 25 -7.88 15.60 14.91
C ASP A 25 -8.41 16.34 13.68
N GLY A 26 -8.69 15.62 12.59
CA GLY A 26 -9.17 16.15 11.31
C GLY A 26 -8.07 16.46 10.29
N ALA A 27 -6.79 16.42 10.67
CA ALA A 27 -5.68 16.66 9.76
C ALA A 27 -5.52 15.50 8.77
N TYR A 28 -5.15 15.87 7.54
CA TYR A 28 -4.78 14.94 6.48
C TYR A 28 -3.27 14.87 6.32
N TYR A 29 -2.79 13.68 6.09
CA TYR A 29 -1.39 13.40 5.81
C TYR A 29 -1.28 12.67 4.48
N PHE A 30 -0.27 13.01 3.70
CA PHE A 30 0.03 12.35 2.42
C PHE A 30 1.48 11.86 2.40
N THR A 31 1.67 10.66 1.92
CA THR A 31 2.96 10.10 1.55
C THR A 31 2.84 9.30 0.27
N ALA A 32 3.96 9.06 -0.40
CA ALA A 32 4.02 8.30 -1.65
C ALA A 32 5.48 7.97 -1.98
N SER A 33 5.71 7.04 -2.89
CA SER A 33 7.02 6.83 -3.48
C SER A 33 7.46 8.07 -4.27
N VAL A 34 8.63 8.62 -3.93
CA VAL A 34 9.25 9.71 -4.69
C VAL A 34 9.99 9.14 -5.92
N PRO A 35 10.18 9.92 -7.00
CA PRO A 35 10.81 9.42 -8.23
C PRO A 35 12.23 8.87 -8.06
N GLU A 36 12.97 9.37 -7.09
CA GLU A 36 14.34 8.97 -6.78
C GLU A 36 14.41 7.66 -5.99
N TYR A 37 13.30 7.26 -5.32
CA TYR A 37 13.22 6.07 -4.45
C TYR A 37 14.29 6.03 -3.36
N ASP A 38 14.58 7.19 -2.78
CA ASP A 38 15.68 7.38 -1.85
C ASP A 38 15.28 7.92 -0.48
N ARG A 39 14.04 8.36 -0.32
CA ARG A 39 13.56 9.00 0.91
C ARG A 39 12.07 8.78 1.13
N ILE A 40 11.63 9.07 2.34
CA ILE A 40 10.23 9.11 2.75
C ILE A 40 9.89 10.54 3.12
N VAL A 41 8.79 11.03 2.59
CA VAL A 41 8.30 12.40 2.77
C VAL A 41 6.88 12.40 3.28
N LEU A 42 6.51 13.41 4.06
CA LEU A 42 5.15 13.67 4.50
C LEU A 42 4.70 15.08 4.10
N ARG A 43 3.43 15.20 3.72
CA ARG A 43 2.70 16.47 3.65
C ARG A 43 1.59 16.43 4.69
N LYS A 44 1.25 17.59 5.28
CA LYS A 44 0.16 17.77 6.24
C LYS A 44 -0.72 18.93 5.80
N SER A 45 -2.03 18.77 5.90
CA SER A 45 -3.00 19.82 5.62
C SER A 45 -4.27 19.64 6.44
N ASP A 46 -4.99 20.74 6.71
CA ASP A 46 -6.30 20.71 7.36
C ASP A 46 -7.42 20.28 6.40
N THR A 47 -7.13 20.23 5.09
CA THR A 47 -8.08 19.80 4.06
C THR A 47 -7.45 18.81 3.09
N LEU A 48 -8.28 17.90 2.53
CA LEU A 48 -7.81 16.95 1.52
C LEU A 48 -7.21 17.68 0.31
N ALA A 49 -7.90 18.70 -0.21
CA ALA A 49 -7.42 19.49 -1.35
C ALA A 49 -6.12 20.24 -1.05
N GLY A 50 -5.92 20.68 0.17
CA GLY A 50 -4.72 21.42 0.59
C GLY A 50 -3.44 20.59 0.52
N LEU A 51 -3.52 19.26 0.52
CA LEU A 51 -2.35 18.38 0.35
C LEU A 51 -1.65 18.57 -1.00
N GLU A 52 -2.36 19.04 -2.04
CA GLU A 52 -1.77 19.31 -3.35
C GLU A 52 -0.61 20.31 -3.28
N THR A 53 -0.77 21.35 -2.45
CA THR A 53 0.17 22.45 -2.33
C THR A 53 0.89 22.55 -0.98
N ALA A 54 0.61 21.61 -0.07
CA ALA A 54 1.27 21.56 1.23
C ALA A 54 2.77 21.30 1.07
N ASP A 55 3.56 21.90 1.95
CA ASP A 55 5.00 21.67 2.01
C ASP A 55 5.29 20.19 2.27
N GLU A 56 6.34 19.69 1.63
CA GLU A 56 6.81 18.34 1.76
C GLU A 56 8.01 18.30 2.71
N THR A 57 7.88 17.52 3.78
CA THR A 57 8.94 17.34 4.77
C THR A 57 9.57 15.95 4.59
N GLU A 58 10.87 15.91 4.38
CA GLU A 58 11.63 14.67 4.42
C GLU A 58 11.79 14.23 5.87
N ILE A 59 11.33 12.99 6.15
CA ILE A 59 11.37 12.43 7.51
C ILE A 59 12.40 11.32 7.67
N TRP A 60 12.81 10.71 6.57
CA TRP A 60 13.82 9.65 6.56
C TRP A 60 14.48 9.54 5.18
N HIS A 61 15.76 9.20 5.16
CA HIS A 61 16.56 8.99 3.95
C HIS A 61 17.19 7.59 3.95
N LYS A 62 17.34 7.01 2.75
CA LYS A 62 17.93 5.68 2.55
C LYS A 62 19.36 5.59 3.09
N HIS A 63 19.79 4.39 3.40
CA HIS A 63 21.18 4.12 3.77
C HIS A 63 22.13 4.23 2.57
N GLU A 64 23.40 4.47 2.86
CA GLU A 64 24.45 4.48 1.85
C GLU A 64 24.77 3.08 1.31
N SER A 65 24.56 2.02 2.12
CA SER A 65 24.85 0.63 1.79
C SER A 65 24.06 -0.36 2.63
N GLY A 66 23.99 -1.61 2.17
CA GLY A 66 23.25 -2.68 2.81
C GLY A 66 21.74 -2.53 2.66
N PRO A 67 20.95 -3.14 3.54
CA PRO A 67 19.50 -3.02 3.55
C PRO A 67 19.04 -1.57 3.58
N GLN A 68 17.92 -1.27 2.91
CA GLN A 68 17.33 0.08 2.80
C GLN A 68 18.21 1.09 2.07
N SER A 69 19.08 0.64 1.17
CA SER A 69 19.95 1.52 0.38
C SER A 69 19.47 1.77 -1.04
N ILE A 70 18.37 1.12 -1.45
CA ILE A 70 17.75 1.27 -2.77
C ILE A 70 16.27 0.91 -2.69
N HIS A 71 15.47 1.36 -3.66
CA HIS A 71 14.07 0.95 -3.81
C HIS A 71 13.23 1.23 -2.57
N ILE A 72 13.26 2.48 -2.10
CA ILE A 72 12.37 2.93 -1.02
C ILE A 72 10.99 3.18 -1.63
N TRP A 73 10.06 2.22 -1.46
CA TRP A 73 8.79 2.18 -2.15
C TRP A 73 7.59 2.12 -1.21
N ALA A 74 6.45 2.59 -1.70
CA ALA A 74 5.14 2.42 -1.11
C ALA A 74 5.07 2.71 0.40
N PRO A 75 5.48 3.90 0.86
CA PRO A 75 5.34 4.26 2.26
C PRO A 75 3.86 4.49 2.61
N GLU A 76 3.40 3.91 3.70
CA GLU A 76 2.09 4.14 4.29
C GLU A 76 2.21 4.64 5.73
N LEU A 77 1.55 5.76 6.04
CA LEU A 77 1.50 6.34 7.39
C LEU A 77 0.27 5.82 8.15
N HIS A 78 0.48 5.27 9.34
CA HIS A 78 -0.60 4.75 10.18
C HIS A 78 -0.43 5.17 11.63
N TYR A 79 -1.56 5.35 12.35
CA TYR A 79 -1.58 5.54 13.79
C TYR A 79 -2.21 4.31 14.45
N LEU A 80 -1.41 3.52 15.15
CA LEU A 80 -1.85 2.30 15.83
C LEU A 80 -1.04 2.07 17.13
N PHE A 81 -1.60 1.33 18.07
CA PHE A 81 -1.00 1.11 19.39
C PHE A 81 -0.55 2.40 20.11
N GLY A 82 -1.24 3.53 19.83
CA GLY A 82 -0.94 4.84 20.44
C GLY A 82 0.28 5.54 19.87
N LYS A 83 0.76 5.14 18.68
CA LYS A 83 1.93 5.72 18.02
C LYS A 83 1.75 5.82 16.51
N TRP A 84 2.57 6.67 15.88
CA TRP A 84 2.70 6.75 14.43
C TRP A 84 3.75 5.77 13.93
N TYR A 85 3.41 5.08 12.85
CA TYR A 85 4.28 4.17 12.13
C TYR A 85 4.25 4.48 10.64
N ILE A 86 5.37 4.23 9.96
CA ILE A 86 5.41 4.14 8.50
C ILE A 86 5.89 2.75 8.13
N TYR A 87 5.11 2.09 7.28
CA TYR A 87 5.46 0.83 6.62
C TYR A 87 5.90 1.14 5.20
N TYR A 88 7.00 0.57 4.75
CA TYR A 88 7.55 0.80 3.42
C TYR A 88 8.41 -0.38 2.98
N ALA A 89 8.62 -0.52 1.67
CA ALA A 89 9.55 -1.48 1.12
C ALA A 89 10.93 -0.85 0.93
N GLY A 90 11.97 -1.64 1.20
CA GLY A 90 13.35 -1.24 0.98
C GLY A 90 14.19 -2.41 0.46
N GLY A 91 15.16 -2.11 -0.39
CA GLY A 91 16.09 -3.07 -0.98
C GLY A 91 17.53 -2.86 -0.55
N ASP A 92 18.39 -3.77 -0.98
CA ASP A 92 19.82 -3.70 -0.79
C ASP A 92 20.50 -3.45 -2.14
N LYS A 93 21.37 -2.44 -2.24
CA LYS A 93 22.07 -2.13 -3.50
C LYS A 93 22.98 -3.24 -3.99
N ASP A 94 23.45 -4.11 -3.09
CA ASP A 94 24.30 -5.25 -3.44
C ASP A 94 23.47 -6.48 -3.85
N ASP A 95 22.18 -6.51 -3.48
CA ASP A 95 21.15 -7.46 -3.95
C ASP A 95 19.84 -6.71 -4.18
N ILE A 96 19.69 -6.13 -5.37
CA ILE A 96 18.60 -5.21 -5.72
C ILE A 96 17.20 -5.82 -5.61
N TRP A 97 17.10 -7.15 -5.55
CA TRP A 97 15.83 -7.87 -5.42
C TRP A 97 15.59 -8.41 -3.99
N ALA A 98 16.48 -8.13 -3.06
CA ALA A 98 16.27 -8.41 -1.64
C ALA A 98 15.33 -7.37 -1.00
N ILE A 99 14.17 -7.14 -1.62
CA ILE A 99 13.15 -6.22 -1.13
C ILE A 99 12.44 -6.82 0.07
N ARG A 100 12.31 -6.05 1.14
CA ARG A 100 11.61 -6.44 2.37
C ARG A 100 10.81 -5.28 2.95
N PRO A 101 9.76 -5.54 3.75
CA PRO A 101 9.03 -4.52 4.47
C PRO A 101 9.82 -4.03 5.69
N TYR A 102 9.91 -2.73 5.84
CA TYR A 102 10.55 -2.04 6.97
C TYR A 102 9.56 -1.14 7.69
N VAL A 103 9.92 -0.77 8.92
CA VAL A 103 9.05 0.02 9.80
C VAL A 103 9.83 1.17 10.42
N LEU A 104 9.27 2.38 10.32
CA LEU A 104 9.66 3.53 11.14
C LEU A 104 8.62 3.75 12.25
N GLU A 105 9.07 4.18 13.42
CA GLU A 105 8.23 4.58 14.56
C GLU A 105 8.54 6.02 14.94
N CYS A 106 7.52 6.88 14.95
CA CYS A 106 7.65 8.25 15.44
C CYS A 106 7.78 8.28 16.97
N GLN A 107 8.64 9.15 17.48
CA GLN A 107 8.91 9.25 18.91
C GLN A 107 8.01 10.24 19.64
N GLY A 108 7.20 11.01 18.91
CA GLY A 108 6.26 11.97 19.44
C GLY A 108 4.89 11.90 18.78
N ASP A 109 4.08 12.92 18.98
CA ASP A 109 2.70 12.99 18.54
C ASP A 109 2.54 13.68 17.16
N ASP A 110 3.53 14.43 16.69
CA ASP A 110 3.52 15.09 15.39
C ASP A 110 4.43 14.37 14.38
N PRO A 111 3.85 13.57 13.46
CA PRO A 111 4.65 12.76 12.54
C PRO A 111 5.46 13.59 11.53
N VAL A 112 5.16 14.89 11.38
CA VAL A 112 5.91 15.77 10.45
C VAL A 112 7.12 16.41 11.13
N ASN A 113 7.03 16.72 12.43
CA ASN A 113 8.07 17.47 13.14
C ASN A 113 8.87 16.65 14.16
N ASP A 114 8.36 15.51 14.59
CA ASP A 114 9.02 14.68 15.58
C ASP A 114 10.01 13.67 14.94
N ASN A 115 10.92 13.17 15.75
CA ASN A 115 11.95 12.24 15.30
C ASN A 115 11.37 10.86 15.00
N TRP A 116 11.86 10.25 13.93
CA TRP A 116 11.58 8.87 13.55
C TRP A 116 12.75 7.96 13.87
N ILE A 117 12.45 6.75 14.34
CA ILE A 117 13.45 5.70 14.54
C ILE A 117 13.12 4.47 13.70
N GLU A 118 14.15 3.84 13.19
CA GLU A 118 14.04 2.57 12.49
C GLU A 118 13.76 1.43 13.46
N LYS A 119 12.70 0.67 13.20
CA LYS A 119 12.43 -0.61 13.88
C LYS A 119 13.06 -1.79 13.16
N GLY A 120 13.64 -1.52 11.98
CA GLY A 120 14.20 -2.53 11.08
C GLY A 120 13.11 -3.21 10.24
N LYS A 121 13.44 -4.40 9.75
CA LYS A 121 12.51 -5.24 8.97
C LYS A 121 11.32 -5.64 9.84
N MET A 122 10.10 -5.66 9.26
CA MET A 122 8.92 -6.21 9.91
C MET A 122 9.22 -7.61 10.48
N GLN A 123 8.87 -7.83 11.74
CA GLN A 123 9.16 -9.07 12.46
C GLN A 123 8.04 -10.07 12.28
N ARG A 124 8.38 -11.29 11.92
CA ARG A 124 7.44 -12.40 11.86
C ARG A 124 7.06 -12.92 13.25
N ALA A 125 5.98 -13.68 13.34
CA ALA A 125 5.54 -14.31 14.57
C ALA A 125 6.53 -15.40 15.05
N ASP A 126 6.48 -15.73 16.33
CA ASP A 126 7.25 -16.83 16.89
C ASP A 126 6.86 -18.15 16.20
N GLY A 127 7.85 -18.87 15.66
CA GLY A 127 7.64 -20.13 14.95
C GLY A 127 7.19 -19.97 13.48
N ASP A 128 7.05 -18.77 12.98
CA ASP A 128 6.82 -18.52 11.55
C ASP A 128 8.16 -18.59 10.78
N GLU A 129 8.24 -19.54 9.85
CA GLU A 129 9.41 -19.74 9.00
C GLU A 129 9.20 -19.23 7.56
N PHE A 130 8.05 -18.62 7.26
CA PHE A 130 7.61 -18.29 5.90
C PHE A 130 7.58 -16.80 5.59
N SER A 131 7.05 -15.98 6.51
CA SER A 131 6.85 -14.55 6.27
C SER A 131 8.17 -13.81 6.03
N PHE A 132 8.19 -12.97 4.99
CA PHE A 132 9.31 -12.09 4.63
C PHE A 132 10.61 -12.80 4.24
N GLU A 133 10.54 -14.05 3.80
CA GLU A 133 11.71 -14.80 3.31
C GLU A 133 12.02 -14.47 1.85
N ALA A 134 11.00 -14.21 1.03
CA ALA A 134 11.15 -13.83 -0.38
C ALA A 134 11.01 -12.30 -0.59
N PHE A 135 11.04 -11.87 -1.83
CA PHE A 135 10.71 -10.51 -2.24
C PHE A 135 9.30 -10.14 -1.71
N SER A 136 9.25 -9.20 -0.77
CA SER A 136 8.02 -8.80 -0.09
C SER A 136 7.93 -7.28 0.06
N LEU A 137 6.73 -6.73 -0.18
CA LEU A 137 6.49 -5.29 -0.25
C LEU A 137 5.01 -4.94 -0.03
N ASP A 138 4.67 -3.69 -0.18
CA ASP A 138 3.31 -3.15 -0.23
C ASP A 138 2.46 -3.61 0.95
N ALA A 139 2.77 -3.09 2.10
CA ALA A 139 2.08 -3.50 3.32
C ALA A 139 1.09 -2.43 3.80
N THR A 140 -0.10 -2.88 4.15
CA THR A 140 -1.11 -2.06 4.82
C THR A 140 -1.56 -2.67 6.15
N VAL A 141 -2.08 -1.84 7.05
CA VAL A 141 -2.61 -2.28 8.35
C VAL A 141 -4.03 -1.78 8.58
N PHE A 142 -4.81 -2.56 9.28
CA PHE A 142 -6.18 -2.19 9.65
C PHE A 142 -6.61 -2.89 10.94
N GLU A 143 -7.63 -2.32 11.58
CA GLU A 143 -8.19 -2.86 12.80
C GLU A 143 -9.63 -3.33 12.60
N VAL A 144 -9.95 -4.52 13.11
CA VAL A 144 -11.32 -5.04 13.22
C VAL A 144 -11.51 -5.63 14.61
N ASN A 145 -12.55 -5.18 15.33
CA ASN A 145 -12.90 -5.69 16.67
C ASN A 145 -11.73 -5.66 17.67
N ASN A 146 -10.95 -4.57 17.68
CA ASN A 146 -9.75 -4.38 18.50
C ASN A 146 -8.60 -5.35 18.19
N VAL A 147 -8.61 -5.97 17.03
CA VAL A 147 -7.52 -6.80 16.51
C VAL A 147 -6.91 -6.12 15.30
N TRP A 148 -5.60 -5.89 15.35
CA TRP A 148 -4.83 -5.33 14.25
C TRP A 148 -4.36 -6.43 13.31
N TYR A 149 -4.49 -6.18 12.01
CA TYR A 149 -4.07 -7.04 10.92
C TYR A 149 -3.08 -6.33 10.03
N TYR A 150 -2.17 -7.10 9.45
CA TYR A 150 -1.16 -6.69 8.48
C TYR A 150 -1.36 -7.49 7.21
N ILE A 151 -1.50 -6.81 6.06
CA ILE A 151 -1.57 -7.43 4.73
C ILE A 151 -0.35 -6.98 3.95
N TRP A 152 0.29 -7.89 3.22
CA TRP A 152 1.44 -7.58 2.38
C TRP A 152 1.49 -8.46 1.15
N ALA A 153 2.25 -8.02 0.13
CA ALA A 153 2.57 -8.82 -1.04
C ALA A 153 3.89 -9.55 -0.86
N GLU A 154 3.95 -10.83 -1.23
CA GLU A 154 5.18 -11.61 -1.21
C GLU A 154 5.25 -12.60 -2.37
N LYS A 155 6.42 -12.67 -3.04
CA LYS A 155 6.65 -13.57 -4.15
C LYS A 155 6.91 -14.99 -3.66
N VAL A 156 6.27 -15.94 -4.33
CA VAL A 156 6.49 -17.37 -4.12
C VAL A 156 6.57 -18.07 -5.47
N GLY A 157 7.02 -19.30 -5.47
CA GLY A 157 6.95 -20.21 -6.60
C GLY A 157 8.29 -20.74 -7.07
N VAL A 158 8.20 -21.87 -7.75
CA VAL A 158 9.29 -22.52 -8.47
C VAL A 158 9.01 -22.34 -9.96
N GLY A 159 10.00 -21.84 -10.70
CA GLY A 159 9.82 -21.50 -12.12
C GLY A 159 9.27 -20.08 -12.28
N LYS A 160 8.01 -19.92 -12.69
CA LYS A 160 7.41 -18.58 -12.75
C LYS A 160 7.10 -18.09 -11.34
N GLN A 161 7.62 -16.92 -11.01
CA GLN A 161 7.34 -16.26 -9.73
C GLN A 161 5.92 -15.70 -9.74
N ILE A 162 5.24 -15.81 -8.59
CA ILE A 162 3.90 -15.33 -8.37
C ILE A 162 3.94 -14.45 -7.13
N SER A 163 3.40 -13.24 -7.21
CA SER A 163 3.20 -12.36 -6.05
C SER A 163 1.79 -12.57 -5.50
N ASN A 164 1.70 -12.98 -4.26
CA ASN A 164 0.46 -13.24 -3.53
C ASN A 164 0.25 -12.19 -2.45
N LEU A 165 -0.99 -12.00 -1.99
CA LEU A 165 -1.23 -11.31 -0.73
C LEU A 165 -1.36 -12.31 0.42
N TYR A 166 -0.74 -11.93 1.53
CA TYR A 166 -0.83 -12.63 2.81
C TYR A 166 -1.41 -11.72 3.87
N ILE A 167 -2.02 -12.32 4.88
CA ILE A 167 -2.57 -11.64 6.06
C ILE A 167 -2.07 -12.32 7.34
N ALA A 168 -1.81 -11.52 8.39
CA ALA A 168 -1.52 -12.00 9.73
C ALA A 168 -2.04 -11.01 10.76
N ARG A 169 -2.24 -11.47 12.02
CA ARG A 169 -2.47 -10.56 13.14
C ARG A 169 -1.18 -9.91 13.58
N MET A 170 -1.30 -8.70 14.12
CA MET A 170 -0.19 -7.95 14.68
C MET A 170 -0.16 -8.08 16.21
N LYS A 171 1.03 -8.24 16.77
CA LYS A 171 1.32 -8.20 18.19
C LYS A 171 1.58 -6.77 18.69
N ASN A 172 2.23 -5.99 17.85
CA ASN A 172 2.57 -4.57 18.03
C ASN A 172 2.86 -3.94 16.67
N GLY A 173 3.27 -2.67 16.62
CA GLY A 173 3.49 -1.94 15.38
C GLY A 173 4.58 -2.47 14.44
N TYR A 174 5.38 -3.47 14.84
CA TYR A 174 6.48 -3.99 14.02
C TYR A 174 6.69 -5.51 14.15
N THR A 175 5.72 -6.24 14.77
CA THR A 175 5.81 -7.68 14.97
C THR A 175 4.45 -8.33 14.71
N LEU A 176 4.44 -9.41 13.92
CA LEU A 176 3.27 -10.25 13.72
C LEU A 176 3.01 -11.14 14.96
N ASP A 177 1.74 -11.49 15.17
CA ASP A 177 1.28 -12.37 16.25
C ASP A 177 0.97 -13.80 15.76
N THR A 178 0.68 -13.93 14.47
CA THR A 178 0.32 -15.21 13.84
C THR A 178 1.19 -15.50 12.64
N VAL A 179 1.33 -16.78 12.30
CA VAL A 179 1.87 -17.21 11.00
C VAL A 179 1.02 -16.63 9.88
N GLN A 180 1.65 -16.36 8.76
CA GLN A 180 0.97 -15.85 7.55
C GLN A 180 -0.13 -16.80 7.06
N VAL A 181 -1.21 -16.18 6.56
CA VAL A 181 -2.28 -16.89 5.85
C VAL A 181 -2.36 -16.34 4.44
N LEU A 182 -2.43 -17.21 3.43
CA LEU A 182 -2.63 -16.80 2.04
C LEU A 182 -4.02 -16.17 1.89
N LEU A 183 -4.06 -14.91 1.50
CA LEU A 183 -5.30 -14.15 1.29
C LEU A 183 -5.79 -14.28 -0.15
N THR A 184 -4.91 -14.05 -1.13
CA THR A 184 -5.22 -14.22 -2.56
C THR A 184 -3.96 -14.48 -3.38
N THR A 185 -4.15 -15.12 -4.53
CA THR A 185 -3.15 -15.37 -5.56
C THR A 185 -3.69 -14.93 -6.92
N PRO A 186 -2.87 -14.61 -7.92
CA PRO A 186 -3.34 -14.31 -9.29
C PRO A 186 -4.04 -15.51 -9.94
N ASP A 187 -5.38 -15.57 -9.84
CA ASP A 187 -6.20 -16.67 -10.32
C ASP A 187 -6.80 -16.43 -11.70
N TYR A 188 -7.14 -15.17 -12.00
CA TYR A 188 -7.83 -14.78 -13.22
C TYR A 188 -6.85 -14.26 -14.28
N ASP A 189 -7.22 -14.35 -15.55
CA ASP A 189 -6.38 -13.91 -16.66
C ASP A 189 -6.01 -12.43 -16.58
N TRP A 190 -6.93 -11.59 -16.09
CA TRP A 190 -6.69 -10.16 -15.93
C TRP A 190 -5.66 -9.81 -14.81
N GLU A 191 -5.28 -10.78 -13.98
CA GLU A 191 -4.25 -10.62 -12.95
C GLU A 191 -2.86 -11.05 -13.46
N ARG A 192 -2.72 -11.43 -14.72
CA ARG A 192 -1.55 -12.15 -15.25
C ARG A 192 -0.92 -11.52 -16.49
N TYR A 193 -1.32 -10.32 -16.87
CA TYR A 193 -0.67 -9.60 -17.97
C TYR A 193 0.74 -9.19 -17.57
N GLY A 194 1.74 -9.58 -18.35
CA GLY A 194 3.15 -9.35 -18.06
C GLY A 194 3.63 -10.14 -16.85
N PHE A 195 3.19 -9.76 -15.65
CA PHE A 195 3.52 -10.42 -14.39
C PHE A 195 2.28 -11.06 -13.74
N TRP A 196 2.51 -12.09 -12.95
CA TRP A 196 1.48 -12.74 -12.13
C TRP A 196 1.53 -12.14 -10.73
N VAL A 197 0.78 -11.07 -10.53
CA VAL A 197 0.92 -10.22 -9.35
C VAL A 197 -0.44 -9.90 -8.76
N ASN A 198 -0.53 -10.04 -7.43
CA ASN A 198 -1.41 -9.30 -6.56
C ASN A 198 -0.54 -8.51 -5.58
N GLU A 199 -0.70 -7.19 -5.51
CA GLU A 199 0.10 -6.27 -4.70
C GLU A 199 -0.72 -5.03 -4.29
N GLY A 200 -0.13 -4.05 -3.62
CA GLY A 200 -0.77 -2.78 -3.26
C GLY A 200 -2.12 -2.94 -2.56
N PRO A 201 -2.23 -3.73 -1.47
CA PRO A 201 -3.49 -3.91 -0.77
C PRO A 201 -3.94 -2.61 -0.09
N ALA A 202 -5.23 -2.30 -0.17
CA ALA A 202 -5.82 -1.21 0.60
C ALA A 202 -7.15 -1.64 1.21
N VAL A 203 -7.47 -1.12 2.40
CA VAL A 203 -8.62 -1.59 3.17
C VAL A 203 -9.65 -0.49 3.36
N LEU A 204 -10.92 -0.81 3.07
CA LEU A 204 -12.08 0.00 3.39
C LEU A 204 -13.04 -0.83 4.25
N LYS A 205 -13.57 -0.24 5.32
CA LYS A 205 -14.61 -0.87 6.16
C LYS A 205 -15.91 -0.09 6.03
N ARG A 206 -16.99 -0.79 5.65
CA ARG A 206 -18.34 -0.20 5.54
C ARG A 206 -19.41 -1.26 5.79
N ASN A 207 -20.45 -0.86 6.50
CA ASN A 207 -21.68 -1.66 6.69
C ASN A 207 -21.43 -3.08 7.20
N GLY A 208 -20.49 -3.26 8.14
CA GLY A 208 -20.13 -4.56 8.71
C GLY A 208 -19.30 -5.45 7.78
N LYS A 209 -18.74 -4.88 6.70
CA LYS A 209 -17.87 -5.57 5.76
C LYS A 209 -16.45 -4.97 5.77
N VAL A 210 -15.49 -5.83 5.52
CA VAL A 210 -14.12 -5.48 5.20
C VAL A 210 -13.93 -5.68 3.70
N PHE A 211 -13.53 -4.63 3.00
CA PHE A 211 -13.17 -4.63 1.60
C PHE A 211 -11.66 -4.48 1.51
N VAL A 212 -10.99 -5.40 0.81
CA VAL A 212 -9.57 -5.30 0.49
C VAL A 212 -9.43 -5.18 -1.01
N THR A 213 -9.08 -3.99 -1.49
CA THR A 213 -8.65 -3.84 -2.88
C THR A 213 -7.20 -4.25 -3.02
N PHE A 214 -6.83 -4.69 -4.20
CA PHE A 214 -5.45 -5.04 -4.55
C PHE A 214 -5.18 -4.73 -6.02
N SER A 215 -3.94 -4.47 -6.34
CA SER A 215 -3.51 -4.25 -7.72
C SER A 215 -3.02 -5.52 -8.35
N ALA A 216 -3.18 -5.64 -9.67
CA ALA A 216 -2.83 -6.86 -10.39
C ALA A 216 -2.22 -6.57 -11.76
N SER A 217 -1.49 -7.56 -12.28
CA SER A 217 -0.76 -7.52 -13.56
C SER A 217 0.54 -6.68 -13.50
N ASP A 218 1.12 -6.37 -14.66
CA ASP A 218 2.25 -5.43 -14.73
C ASP A 218 1.79 -3.99 -14.47
N THR A 219 2.72 -3.12 -14.13
CA THR A 219 2.47 -1.70 -13.84
C THR A 219 2.25 -0.85 -15.10
N GLY A 220 1.84 -1.47 -16.20
CA GLY A 220 1.51 -0.83 -17.47
C GLY A 220 0.02 -0.54 -17.63
N ILE A 221 -0.44 -0.48 -18.89
CA ILE A 221 -1.84 -0.20 -19.24
C ILE A 221 -2.83 -1.27 -18.71
N HIS A 222 -2.34 -2.47 -18.41
CA HIS A 222 -3.12 -3.59 -17.89
C HIS A 222 -3.19 -3.61 -16.35
N TYR A 223 -2.48 -2.68 -15.67
CA TYR A 223 -2.59 -2.54 -14.23
C TYR A 223 -4.03 -2.20 -13.85
N CYS A 224 -4.58 -2.89 -12.87
CA CYS A 224 -5.98 -2.81 -12.52
C CYS A 224 -6.20 -3.20 -11.05
N VAL A 225 -7.38 -2.89 -10.53
CA VAL A 225 -7.74 -3.12 -9.13
C VAL A 225 -8.74 -4.25 -9.02
N GLY A 226 -8.41 -5.25 -8.22
CA GLY A 226 -9.32 -6.31 -7.78
C GLY A 226 -9.91 -6.04 -6.40
N LEU A 227 -10.83 -6.91 -5.98
CA LEU A 227 -11.54 -6.76 -4.70
C LEU A 227 -11.72 -8.10 -4.00
N LEU A 228 -11.45 -8.11 -2.70
CA LEU A 228 -11.85 -9.15 -1.75
C LEU A 228 -12.83 -8.56 -0.74
N THR A 229 -13.81 -9.35 -0.32
CA THR A 229 -14.81 -8.94 0.67
C THR A 229 -14.96 -10.01 1.75
N ALA A 230 -15.01 -9.58 3.01
CA ALA A 230 -15.35 -10.44 4.16
C ALA A 230 -16.32 -9.73 5.10
N ASP A 231 -17.01 -10.49 5.94
CA ASP A 231 -17.77 -9.92 7.07
C ASP A 231 -16.82 -9.53 8.20
N GLU A 232 -17.00 -8.36 8.82
CA GLU A 232 -16.22 -7.94 10.00
C GLU A 232 -16.36 -8.91 11.19
N SER A 233 -17.44 -9.68 11.25
CA SER A 233 -17.70 -10.68 12.30
C SER A 233 -17.06 -12.04 12.02
N SER A 234 -16.49 -12.25 10.83
CA SER A 234 -15.86 -13.52 10.45
C SER A 234 -14.42 -13.62 10.97
N ASP A 235 -13.86 -14.83 10.96
CA ASP A 235 -12.43 -15.01 11.18
C ASP A 235 -11.67 -14.59 9.91
N LEU A 236 -11.02 -13.42 9.95
CA LEU A 236 -10.29 -12.87 8.81
C LEU A 236 -9.01 -13.67 8.47
N LEU A 237 -8.56 -14.57 9.36
CA LEU A 237 -7.47 -15.50 9.07
C LEU A 237 -7.96 -16.84 8.46
N ASP A 238 -9.28 -17.05 8.34
CA ASP A 238 -9.80 -18.15 7.55
C ASP A 238 -9.97 -17.71 6.09
N PRO A 239 -9.21 -18.27 5.11
CA PRO A 239 -9.35 -17.90 3.71
C PRO A 239 -10.78 -18.04 3.15
N ARG A 240 -11.60 -18.91 3.76
CA ARG A 240 -13.00 -19.10 3.36
C ARG A 240 -13.92 -17.97 3.77
N SER A 241 -13.46 -17.06 4.64
CA SER A 241 -14.20 -15.84 5.00
C SER A 241 -14.19 -14.80 3.89
N TRP A 242 -13.29 -14.94 2.92
CA TRP A 242 -13.08 -13.98 1.86
C TRP A 242 -13.68 -14.41 0.54
N GLU A 243 -14.43 -13.51 -0.08
CA GLU A 243 -14.94 -13.63 -1.43
C GLU A 243 -14.13 -12.73 -2.37
N LYS A 244 -13.59 -13.30 -3.45
CA LYS A 244 -12.84 -12.58 -4.47
C LYS A 244 -13.72 -12.27 -5.67
N ASP A 245 -13.80 -11.01 -6.06
CA ASP A 245 -14.52 -10.61 -7.25
C ASP A 245 -13.89 -11.19 -8.51
N ARG A 246 -14.75 -11.70 -9.40
CA ARG A 246 -14.32 -12.34 -10.65
C ARG A 246 -13.72 -11.36 -11.65
N TYR A 247 -14.10 -10.10 -11.60
CA TYR A 247 -13.69 -9.05 -12.52
C TYR A 247 -13.02 -7.91 -11.76
N PRO A 248 -12.09 -7.17 -12.39
CA PRO A 248 -11.51 -6.00 -11.75
C PRO A 248 -12.60 -4.95 -11.49
N VAL A 249 -12.48 -4.24 -10.37
CA VAL A 249 -13.40 -3.17 -9.98
C VAL A 249 -12.99 -1.81 -10.54
N LEU A 250 -11.71 -1.68 -10.96
CA LEU A 250 -11.19 -0.51 -11.63
C LEU A 250 -10.12 -0.95 -12.63
N CYS A 251 -10.23 -0.49 -13.87
CA CYS A 251 -9.27 -0.75 -14.95
C CYS A 251 -9.15 0.49 -15.85
N SER A 252 -8.26 0.43 -16.83
CA SER A 252 -8.10 1.52 -17.80
C SER A 252 -9.41 1.87 -18.51
N ASP A 253 -9.70 3.17 -18.55
CA ASP A 253 -10.80 3.76 -19.31
C ASP A 253 -10.29 5.02 -20.01
N GLU A 254 -9.97 4.88 -21.29
CA GLU A 254 -9.43 5.97 -22.11
C GLU A 254 -10.41 7.15 -22.21
N ALA A 255 -11.71 6.88 -22.24
CA ALA A 255 -12.74 7.92 -22.33
C ALA A 255 -12.81 8.76 -21.07
N ALA A 256 -12.51 8.15 -19.91
CA ALA A 256 -12.40 8.83 -18.61
C ALA A 256 -11.00 9.39 -18.35
N GLY A 257 -10.01 9.13 -19.22
CA GLY A 257 -8.61 9.53 -19.00
C GLY A 257 -7.92 8.74 -17.89
N VAL A 258 -8.34 7.51 -17.64
CA VAL A 258 -7.78 6.61 -16.63
C VAL A 258 -6.93 5.54 -17.33
N TYR A 259 -5.67 5.45 -16.96
CA TYR A 259 -4.71 4.55 -17.60
C TYR A 259 -3.94 3.76 -16.55
N GLY A 260 -4.02 2.43 -16.59
CA GLY A 260 -3.33 1.53 -15.67
C GLY A 260 -3.55 1.89 -14.19
N PRO A 261 -4.82 2.00 -13.72
CA PRO A 261 -5.08 2.42 -12.35
C PRO A 261 -4.71 1.32 -11.36
N GLY A 262 -4.06 1.69 -10.27
CA GLY A 262 -3.72 0.74 -9.21
C GLY A 262 -3.09 1.39 -8.00
N HIS A 263 -2.58 0.57 -7.10
CA HIS A 263 -1.93 0.95 -5.85
C HIS A 263 -2.68 2.08 -5.14
N ASN A 264 -3.93 1.79 -4.80
CA ASN A 264 -4.83 2.77 -4.23
C ASN A 264 -4.75 2.81 -2.71
N SER A 265 -5.18 3.93 -2.14
CA SER A 265 -5.53 4.07 -0.73
C SER A 265 -6.94 4.63 -0.58
N PHE A 266 -7.50 4.51 0.61
CA PHE A 266 -8.81 5.08 0.94
C PHE A 266 -8.68 6.14 2.02
N THR A 267 -9.47 7.21 1.88
CA THR A 267 -9.64 8.25 2.89
C THR A 267 -11.08 8.75 2.87
N VAL A 268 -11.41 9.71 3.70
CA VAL A 268 -12.70 10.41 3.67
C VAL A 268 -12.46 11.90 3.53
N ASP A 269 -13.29 12.58 2.75
CA ASP A 269 -13.21 14.04 2.64
C ASP A 269 -13.79 14.75 3.90
N GLU A 270 -13.86 16.06 3.86
CA GLU A 270 -14.37 16.89 4.98
C GLU A 270 -15.88 16.68 5.22
N ASN A 271 -16.62 16.17 4.23
CA ASN A 271 -18.04 15.84 4.34
C ASN A 271 -18.29 14.42 4.85
N GLY A 272 -17.23 13.59 4.94
CA GLY A 272 -17.32 12.17 5.30
C GLY A 272 -17.59 11.26 4.11
N ASP A 273 -17.46 11.76 2.87
CA ASP A 273 -17.56 10.97 1.66
C ASP A 273 -16.28 10.14 1.47
N ASP A 274 -16.43 8.87 1.11
CA ASP A 274 -15.29 7.98 0.82
C ASP A 274 -14.57 8.41 -0.46
N ILE A 275 -13.26 8.53 -0.37
CA ILE A 275 -12.37 8.91 -1.47
C ILE A 275 -11.36 7.78 -1.70
N MET A 276 -11.27 7.34 -2.95
CA MET A 276 -10.20 6.46 -3.43
C MET A 276 -9.13 7.30 -4.11
N VAL A 277 -7.91 7.22 -3.62
CA VAL A 277 -6.72 7.83 -4.22
C VAL A 277 -5.91 6.71 -4.87
N TYR A 278 -5.54 6.86 -6.13
CA TYR A 278 -4.87 5.80 -6.87
C TYR A 278 -3.80 6.34 -7.83
N LEU A 279 -2.84 5.51 -8.16
CA LEU A 279 -1.89 5.76 -9.24
C LEU A 279 -2.60 5.59 -10.58
N SER A 280 -2.37 6.53 -11.52
CA SER A 280 -2.75 6.38 -12.92
C SER A 280 -1.64 6.89 -13.84
N LEU A 281 -1.38 6.17 -14.92
CA LEU A 281 -0.43 6.56 -15.94
C LEU A 281 -1.06 7.67 -16.80
N ILE A 282 -0.53 8.88 -16.74
CA ILE A 282 -1.09 10.04 -17.44
C ILE A 282 -0.67 10.06 -18.91
N HIS A 283 0.51 9.49 -19.24
CA HIS A 283 1.06 9.43 -20.60
C HIS A 283 1.62 8.04 -20.90
N ILE A 284 0.98 7.33 -21.82
CA ILE A 284 1.43 6.00 -22.27
C ILE A 284 2.69 6.07 -23.15
N SER A 285 3.03 7.26 -23.68
CA SER A 285 4.09 7.46 -24.68
C SER A 285 5.52 7.53 -24.11
N GLU A 286 5.68 7.58 -22.80
CA GLU A 286 6.99 7.48 -22.15
C GLU A 286 7.05 6.23 -21.28
N PRO A 287 8.00 5.30 -21.52
CA PRO A 287 8.26 4.24 -20.57
C PRO A 287 8.76 4.90 -19.29
N THR A 288 7.87 5.11 -18.33
CA THR A 288 8.28 5.45 -16.97
C THR A 288 9.23 4.35 -16.51
N ARG A 289 10.29 4.70 -15.83
CA ARG A 289 11.35 3.77 -15.35
C ARG A 289 10.84 2.63 -14.45
N HIS A 290 9.54 2.53 -14.25
CA HIS A 290 8.85 1.46 -13.52
C HIS A 290 8.73 0.13 -14.28
N ALA A 291 9.01 0.09 -15.58
CA ALA A 291 8.89 -1.10 -16.43
C ALA A 291 10.08 -2.07 -16.31
N GLN A 292 10.94 -1.96 -15.32
CA GLN A 292 12.08 -2.85 -15.11
C GLN A 292 11.98 -3.67 -13.84
N ILE A 293 10.85 -4.32 -13.62
CA ILE A 293 10.77 -5.46 -12.71
C ILE A 293 10.55 -6.70 -13.57
N SER A 294 11.63 -7.21 -14.13
CA SER A 294 11.66 -8.53 -14.79
C SER A 294 12.16 -9.58 -13.81
#